data_cfda4d24c0569c0af1742b4ccb21dca7
#
_entry.id   cfda4d24c0569c0af1742b4ccb21dca7
#
_cell.length_a   1.000
_cell.length_b   1.000
_cell.length_c   1.000
_cell.angle_alpha   90.00
_cell.angle_beta   90.00
_cell.angle_gamma   90.00
#
_symmetry.space_group_name_H-M   'P 1'
#
loop_
_entity.id
_entity.type
_entity.pdbx_description
1 polymer ?
#
loop_
_entity_poly.entity_id
_entity_poly.type
_entity_poly.pdbx_seq_one_letter_code
_entity_poly.pdbx_strand_id
1 'polypeptide(L)'
;MLHYTEEKCFTQEQVQQLFLSVGWVSGQYPQRLYKALMHSSTVLTVWDGDRLIGLIRALDDSEMLAQIHYVLVHPDYQGQGIAGELLERIKEKYLSLIHISE
;
A
#
# COMPACT_ATOMS: atom_id res chain seq x y z
N MET A 1 7.76 2.63 16.85
CA MET A 1 7.08 3.77 16.21
C MET A 1 6.88 3.47 14.74
N LEU A 2 5.70 3.73 14.24
CA LEU A 2 5.37 3.42 12.85
C LEU A 2 5.83 4.52 11.91
N HIS A 3 6.33 4.14 10.74
CA HIS A 3 6.78 5.07 9.72
C HIS A 3 6.02 4.81 8.42
N TYR A 4 5.37 5.84 7.89
CA TYR A 4 4.61 5.78 6.64
C TYR A 4 5.42 6.45 5.54
N THR A 5 5.53 5.81 4.37
CA THR A 5 6.30 6.39 3.26
C THR A 5 5.75 5.98 1.92
N GLU A 6 5.86 6.89 0.94
CA GLU A 6 5.56 6.58 -0.47
C GLU A 6 6.79 6.11 -1.23
N GLU A 7 7.94 6.08 -0.60
CA GLU A 7 9.14 5.56 -1.23
C GLU A 7 9.02 4.06 -1.45
N LYS A 8 9.30 3.63 -2.66
CA LYS A 8 9.23 2.22 -3.02
C LYS A 8 10.52 1.51 -2.63
N CYS A 9 10.81 1.50 -1.34
CA CYS A 9 12.05 0.94 -0.80
C CYS A 9 11.90 -0.51 -0.31
N PHE A 10 10.73 -1.09 -0.50
CA PHE A 10 10.48 -2.48 -0.11
C PHE A 10 11.14 -3.45 -1.08
N THR A 11 11.49 -4.63 -0.57
CA THR A 11 12.03 -5.72 -1.41
C THR A 11 10.92 -6.66 -1.83
N GLN A 12 11.20 -7.47 -2.85
CA GLN A 12 10.28 -8.51 -3.30
C GLN A 12 9.91 -9.45 -2.16
N GLU A 13 10.87 -9.84 -1.35
CA GLU A 13 10.63 -10.74 -0.24
C GLU A 13 9.74 -10.11 0.83
N GLN A 14 9.95 -8.84 1.13
CA GLN A 14 9.15 -8.14 2.13
C GLN A 14 7.69 -8.08 1.72
N VAL A 15 7.40 -7.72 0.46
CA VAL A 15 6.01 -7.66 0.00
C VAL A 15 5.40 -9.05 -0.09
N GLN A 16 6.18 -10.05 -0.50
CA GLN A 16 5.70 -11.43 -0.52
C GLN A 16 5.25 -11.87 0.87
N GLN A 17 6.08 -11.65 1.87
CA GLN A 17 5.77 -12.06 3.24
C GLN A 17 4.55 -11.34 3.77
N LEU A 18 4.41 -10.04 3.47
CA LEU A 18 3.25 -9.29 3.91
C LEU A 18 1.97 -9.85 3.29
N PHE A 19 1.95 -10.08 1.99
CA PHE A 19 0.77 -10.59 1.31
C PHE A 19 0.41 -12.00 1.76
N LEU A 20 1.41 -12.86 1.97
CA LEU A 20 1.17 -14.21 2.48
C LEU A 20 0.63 -14.19 3.91
N SER A 21 1.03 -13.20 4.71
CA SER A 21 0.57 -13.10 6.10
C SER A 21 -0.94 -12.92 6.20
N VAL A 22 -1.57 -12.33 5.18
CA VAL A 22 -3.02 -12.17 5.12
C VAL A 22 -3.68 -13.19 4.20
N GLY A 23 -2.93 -14.15 3.68
CA GLY A 23 -3.45 -15.23 2.87
C GLY A 23 -3.88 -14.84 1.45
N TRP A 24 -3.33 -13.77 0.92
CA TRP A 24 -3.72 -13.31 -0.42
C TRP A 24 -2.93 -14.04 -1.49
N VAL A 25 -3.65 -14.44 -2.55
CA VAL A 25 -3.10 -15.21 -3.67
C VAL A 25 -1.93 -14.47 -4.34
N SER A 26 -1.99 -13.15 -4.40
CA SER A 26 -0.92 -12.35 -5.01
C SER A 26 0.45 -12.64 -4.40
N GLY A 27 0.52 -13.04 -3.14
CA GLY A 27 1.78 -13.39 -2.49
C GLY A 27 2.42 -14.65 -3.06
N GLN A 28 1.68 -15.45 -3.82
CA GLN A 28 2.22 -16.64 -4.48
C GLN A 28 2.90 -16.32 -5.81
N TYR A 29 2.85 -15.06 -6.24
CA TYR A 29 3.47 -14.59 -7.47
C TYR A 29 4.39 -13.41 -7.18
N PRO A 30 5.45 -13.63 -6.39
CA PRO A 30 6.24 -12.52 -5.85
C PRO A 30 6.89 -11.64 -6.90
N GLN A 31 7.35 -12.20 -8.01
CA GLN A 31 7.96 -11.39 -9.07
C GLN A 31 6.95 -10.47 -9.73
N ARG A 32 5.76 -11.01 -10.03
CA ARG A 32 4.68 -10.22 -10.63
C ARG A 32 4.20 -9.14 -9.69
N LEU A 33 4.01 -9.51 -8.42
CA LEU A 33 3.55 -8.58 -7.41
C LEU A 33 4.53 -7.43 -7.25
N TYR A 34 5.81 -7.74 -7.13
CA TYR A 34 6.84 -6.73 -6.97
C TYR A 34 6.87 -5.77 -8.16
N LYS A 35 6.84 -6.31 -9.38
CA LYS A 35 6.83 -5.48 -10.59
C LYS A 35 5.60 -4.60 -10.65
N ALA A 36 4.43 -5.16 -10.32
CA ALA A 36 3.19 -4.39 -10.33
C ALA A 36 3.25 -3.22 -9.34
N LEU A 37 3.78 -3.46 -8.14
CA LEU A 37 3.91 -2.41 -7.14
C LEU A 37 4.91 -1.35 -7.57
N MET A 38 6.03 -1.74 -8.16
CA MET A 38 7.03 -0.79 -8.62
C MET A 38 6.51 0.10 -9.74
N HIS A 39 5.56 -0.38 -10.54
CA HIS A 39 4.96 0.37 -11.65
C HIS A 39 3.63 1.02 -11.27
N SER A 40 3.19 0.89 -10.04
CA SER A 40 1.95 1.51 -9.59
C SER A 40 2.13 3.01 -9.40
N SER A 41 1.05 3.77 -9.58
CA SER A 41 1.08 5.22 -9.44
C SER A 41 1.50 5.62 -8.02
N THR A 42 0.90 5.00 -7.01
CA THR A 42 1.23 5.28 -5.63
C THR A 42 1.19 3.98 -4.83
N VAL A 43 2.22 3.77 -4.05
CA VAL A 43 2.25 2.70 -3.04
C VAL A 43 2.69 3.34 -1.74
N LEU A 44 1.79 3.36 -0.76
CA LEU A 44 2.09 3.86 0.57
C LEU A 44 2.31 2.67 1.47
N THR A 45 3.45 2.61 2.13
CA THR A 45 3.80 1.53 3.03
C THR A 45 3.94 2.03 4.45
N VAL A 46 3.73 1.13 5.39
CA VAL A 46 3.93 1.44 6.81
C VAL A 46 4.87 0.40 7.41
N TRP A 47 5.82 0.88 8.18
CA TRP A 47 6.93 0.12 8.71
C TRP A 47 7.00 0.23 10.22
N ASP A 48 7.37 -0.88 10.84
CA ASP A 48 7.76 -0.91 12.24
C ASP A 48 9.25 -1.25 12.25
N GLY A 49 10.10 -0.22 12.35
CA GLY A 49 11.53 -0.40 12.14
C GLY A 49 11.81 -0.90 10.72
N ASP A 50 12.42 -2.07 10.61
CA ASP A 50 12.74 -2.68 9.33
C ASP A 50 11.64 -3.60 8.80
N ARG A 51 10.55 -3.72 9.53
CA ARG A 51 9.49 -4.65 9.19
C ARG A 51 8.38 -3.95 8.44
N LEU A 52 8.08 -4.44 7.24
CA LEU A 52 6.95 -3.95 6.45
C LEU A 52 5.68 -4.56 7.00
N ILE A 53 4.78 -3.72 7.55
CA ILE A 53 3.59 -4.23 8.24
C ILE A 53 2.27 -3.79 7.61
N GLY A 54 2.31 -2.93 6.61
CA GLY A 54 1.07 -2.54 5.93
C GLY A 54 1.36 -1.86 4.60
N LEU A 55 0.34 -1.85 3.73
CA LEU A 55 0.50 -1.33 2.39
C LEU A 55 -0.86 -0.96 1.81
N ILE A 56 -0.88 0.13 1.05
CA ILE A 56 -2.02 0.49 0.21
C ILE A 56 -1.49 0.86 -1.18
N ARG A 57 -2.16 0.38 -2.20
CA ARG A 57 -1.79 0.63 -3.59
C ARG A 57 -2.88 1.43 -4.27
N ALA A 58 -2.50 2.48 -5.00
CA ALA A 58 -3.43 3.26 -5.77
C ALA A 58 -2.94 3.39 -7.21
N LEU A 59 -3.87 3.29 -8.14
CA LEU A 59 -3.63 3.50 -9.57
C LEU A 59 -4.43 4.73 -9.99
N ASP A 60 -3.80 5.61 -10.74
CA ASP A 60 -4.47 6.81 -11.22
C ASP A 60 -4.09 7.10 -12.66
N ASP A 61 -4.90 7.95 -13.32
CA ASP A 61 -4.63 8.38 -14.67
C ASP A 61 -4.04 9.79 -14.70
N SER A 62 -3.71 10.33 -13.55
CA SER A 62 -3.12 11.66 -13.36
C SER A 62 -4.06 12.81 -13.74
N GLU A 63 -5.32 12.51 -14.04
CA GLU A 63 -6.28 13.53 -14.47
C GLU A 63 -7.58 13.49 -13.66
N MET A 64 -8.32 12.41 -13.72
CA MET A 64 -9.68 12.37 -13.20
C MET A 64 -9.94 11.24 -12.22
N LEU A 65 -9.20 10.14 -12.32
CA LEU A 65 -9.54 8.90 -11.62
C LEU A 65 -8.38 8.39 -10.79
N ALA A 66 -8.67 8.02 -9.56
CA ALA A 66 -7.76 7.24 -8.74
C ALA A 66 -8.53 6.04 -8.20
N GLN A 67 -7.92 4.86 -8.29
CA GLN A 67 -8.52 3.61 -7.82
C GLN A 67 -7.61 2.98 -6.78
N ILE A 68 -8.19 2.64 -5.63
CA ILE A 68 -7.45 2.02 -4.54
C ILE A 68 -7.53 0.51 -4.69
N HIS A 69 -6.35 -0.12 -4.70
CA HIS A 69 -6.20 -1.56 -4.72
C HIS A 69 -5.29 -1.98 -3.57
N TYR A 70 -5.55 -3.14 -2.99
CA TYR A 70 -4.70 -3.68 -1.93
C TYR A 70 -4.60 -2.74 -0.73
N VAL A 71 -5.50 -2.90 0.20
CA VAL A 71 -5.34 -2.30 1.54
C VAL A 71 -5.13 -3.46 2.49
N LEU A 72 -3.92 -3.61 3.03
CA LEU A 72 -3.63 -4.74 3.90
C LEU A 72 -2.71 -4.35 5.05
N VAL A 73 -2.91 -5.03 6.16
CA VAL A 73 -2.10 -4.85 7.38
C VAL A 73 -1.77 -6.23 7.93
N HIS A 74 -0.51 -6.41 8.30
CA HIS A 74 -0.05 -7.67 8.91
C HIS A 74 -0.91 -8.01 10.12
N PRO A 75 -1.28 -9.29 10.29
CA PRO A 75 -2.18 -9.69 11.39
C PRO A 75 -1.74 -9.22 12.79
N ASP A 76 -0.44 -9.17 13.04
CA ASP A 76 0.08 -8.73 14.34
C ASP A 76 -0.20 -7.26 14.62
N TYR A 77 -0.58 -6.49 13.62
CA TYR A 77 -0.79 -5.04 13.73
C TYR A 77 -2.23 -4.62 13.45
N GLN A 78 -3.11 -5.57 13.16
CA GLN A 78 -4.52 -5.26 12.92
C GLN A 78 -5.21 -4.79 14.20
N GLY A 79 -6.27 -4.01 14.03
CA GLY A 79 -7.00 -3.48 15.17
C GLY A 79 -6.40 -2.22 15.77
N GLN A 80 -5.40 -1.62 15.13
CA GLN A 80 -4.74 -0.41 15.64
C GLN A 80 -5.02 0.83 14.78
N GLY A 81 -5.94 0.72 13.81
CA GLY A 81 -6.31 1.87 12.98
C GLY A 81 -5.35 2.14 11.82
N ILE A 82 -4.42 1.23 11.53
CA ILE A 82 -3.42 1.44 10.49
C ILE A 82 -4.05 1.49 9.10
N ALA A 83 -5.00 0.60 8.80
CA ALA A 83 -5.69 0.62 7.51
C ALA A 83 -6.42 1.94 7.29
N GLY A 84 -7.07 2.46 8.34
CA GLY A 84 -7.73 3.76 8.29
C GLY A 84 -6.75 4.90 8.01
N GLU A 85 -5.58 4.85 8.64
CA GLU A 85 -4.56 5.87 8.41
C GLU A 85 -4.02 5.81 6.98
N LEU A 86 -3.79 4.61 6.45
CA LEU A 86 -3.36 4.44 5.06
C LEU A 86 -4.39 5.05 4.10
N LEU A 87 -5.67 4.77 4.32
CA LEU A 87 -6.75 5.32 3.51
C LEU A 87 -6.82 6.84 3.58
N GLU A 88 -6.71 7.40 4.78
CA GLU A 88 -6.76 8.85 4.95
C GLU A 88 -5.60 9.55 4.23
N ARG A 89 -4.41 8.99 4.33
CA ARG A 89 -3.24 9.58 3.65
C ARG A 89 -3.38 9.55 2.14
N ILE A 90 -3.92 8.46 1.58
CA ILE A 90 -4.17 8.36 0.14
C ILE A 90 -5.25 9.35 -0.29
N LYS A 91 -6.34 9.47 0.48
CA LYS A 91 -7.39 10.44 0.18
C LYS A 91 -6.85 11.86 0.17
N GLU A 92 -6.08 12.24 1.17
CA GLU A 92 -5.50 13.58 1.24
C GLU A 92 -4.61 13.85 0.03
N LYS A 93 -3.80 12.88 -0.36
CA LYS A 93 -2.94 13.03 -1.53
C LYS A 93 -3.75 13.33 -2.78
N TYR A 94 -4.80 12.56 -3.05
CA TYR A 94 -5.56 12.70 -4.28
C TYR A 94 -6.51 13.87 -4.25
N LEU A 95 -7.05 14.23 -3.10
CA LEU A 95 -7.88 15.42 -2.98
C LEU A 95 -7.10 16.70 -3.26
N SER A 96 -5.80 16.70 -2.97
CA SER A 96 -4.97 17.87 -3.24
C SER A 96 -4.46 17.93 -4.68
N LEU A 97 -4.45 16.79 -5.39
CA LEU A 97 -3.90 16.69 -6.74
C LEU A 97 -4.96 16.55 -7.81
N ILE A 98 -6.06 15.88 -7.51
CA ILE A 98 -7.10 15.53 -8.46
C ILE A 98 -8.43 15.87 -7.84
N HIS A 99 -9.33 16.46 -8.62
CA HIS A 99 -10.69 16.70 -8.19
C HIS A 99 -11.45 15.38 -8.27
N ILE A 100 -11.58 14.71 -7.15
CA ILE A 100 -12.34 13.44 -7.06
C ILE A 100 -13.65 13.75 -6.38
N SER A 101 -14.42 14.64 -6.92
CA SER A 101 -15.61 15.13 -6.23
C SER A 101 -16.88 14.37 -6.60
N GLU A 102 -16.79 13.36 -7.39
CA GLU A 102 -17.95 12.63 -7.87
C GLU A 102 -18.53 11.68 -6.84
#